data_80c84ac10abefea93f533748a0013bb6
#
_entry.id   80c84ac10abefea93f533748a0013bb6
#
_cell.length_a   1.000
_cell.length_b   1.000
_cell.length_c   1.000
_cell.angle_alpha   90.00
_cell.angle_beta   90.00
_cell.angle_gamma   90.00
#
_symmetry.space_group_name_H-M   'P 1'
#
loop_
_entity.id
_entity.type
_entity.pdbx_description
1 polymer ?
#
loop_
_entity_poly.entity_id
_entity_poly.type
_entity_poly.pdbx_seq_one_letter_code
_entity_poly.pdbx_strand_id
1 'polypeptide(L)'
;VSILTREYPPFIYGGAGVHVGQLVPQLRKFTESVDVQCMGEPREGATAHAEDFPPGANGALRTLGADISMAAAIPEVDVIHSHTWYAQFAGLIAGRYQDAATVVTAHSLEPDRPWKVEQLGGGYRVSSWIEKTAFEQADAVIAVSAAMINNIKNAYPDIDDSRIHVVKNGIDPEEFKPDHATDVIDTLGLDRDKPIVTFVGRITRQKGLIHLVRAARQFDPDTQLLLLAGAPDTPEIAAEFDGAFAELNQVRSGVKWVQEMLPRAAVRQVLTHSTLFACPSIYEPLGIVNLEAMACEIPVVASAVGGIPEVVVDGETGLLVAYDPAQAKDPEFISGFEATFADQVNTLTRDRDRARQMGLDGRQRCIDEFSWEKIAQETVEVYEKAIATHNS
;
A
#
# COMPACT_ATOMS: atom_id res chain seq x y z
N VAL A 1 20.16 0.44 14.66
CA VAL A 1 19.25 1.11 13.69
C VAL A 1 18.06 1.68 14.45
N SER A 2 17.62 2.90 14.12
CA SER A 2 16.35 3.47 14.59
C SER A 2 15.36 3.60 13.43
N ILE A 3 14.17 3.02 13.57
CA ILE A 3 13.09 3.09 12.61
C ILE A 3 12.08 4.16 13.05
N LEU A 4 11.85 5.13 12.18
CA LEU A 4 10.92 6.23 12.45
C LEU A 4 9.68 6.08 11.58
N THR A 5 8.51 6.06 12.20
CA THR A 5 7.25 5.81 11.50
C THR A 5 6.09 6.56 12.14
N ARG A 6 5.05 6.84 11.37
CA ARG A 6 3.78 7.30 11.93
C ARG A 6 3.05 6.17 12.66
N GLU A 7 3.00 5.01 12.06
CA GLU A 7 2.14 3.88 12.44
C GLU A 7 2.99 2.68 12.85
N TYR A 8 2.61 2.02 13.94
CA TYR A 8 3.20 0.76 14.39
C TYR A 8 2.14 -0.11 15.08
N PRO A 9 2.21 -1.44 15.00
CA PRO A 9 1.22 -2.31 15.63
C PRO A 9 0.98 -1.98 17.12
N PRO A 10 -0.27 -2.12 17.62
CA PRO A 10 -1.46 -2.59 16.92
C PRO A 10 -2.22 -1.49 16.14
N PHE A 11 -1.75 -0.24 16.13
CA PHE A 11 -2.44 0.90 15.54
C PHE A 11 -1.93 1.17 14.12
N ILE A 12 -2.45 0.41 13.16
CA ILE A 12 -2.09 0.49 11.75
C ILE A 12 -3.31 0.99 10.95
N TYR A 13 -3.09 1.98 10.09
CA TYR A 13 -4.11 2.54 9.21
C TYR A 13 -3.79 2.32 7.72
N GLY A 14 -2.51 2.23 7.35
CA GLY A 14 -2.06 2.17 5.96
C GLY A 14 -0.93 1.18 5.68
N GLY A 15 -0.59 1.04 4.40
CA GLY A 15 0.43 0.11 3.94
C GLY A 15 1.82 0.35 4.53
N ALA A 16 2.19 1.60 4.83
CA ALA A 16 3.46 1.91 5.47
C ALA A 16 3.56 1.33 6.89
N GLY A 17 2.46 1.39 7.67
CA GLY A 17 2.40 0.77 9.00
C GLY A 17 2.47 -0.75 8.94
N VAL A 18 1.81 -1.38 7.94
CA VAL A 18 1.93 -2.82 7.68
C VAL A 18 3.38 -3.17 7.37
N HIS A 19 4.02 -2.42 6.44
CA HIS A 19 5.42 -2.63 6.07
C HIS A 19 6.35 -2.59 7.28
N VAL A 20 6.30 -1.52 8.08
CA VAL A 20 7.18 -1.39 9.26
C VAL A 20 6.90 -2.47 10.30
N GLY A 21 5.62 -2.79 10.53
CA GLY A 21 5.23 -3.84 11.48
C GLY A 21 5.78 -5.22 11.12
N GLN A 22 5.91 -5.52 9.83
CA GLN A 22 6.46 -6.79 9.33
C GLN A 22 7.99 -6.75 9.17
N LEU A 23 8.54 -5.62 8.75
CA LEU A 23 9.97 -5.45 8.52
C LEU A 23 10.78 -5.50 9.83
N VAL A 24 10.34 -4.79 10.87
CA VAL A 24 11.07 -4.67 12.15
C VAL A 24 11.40 -6.02 12.80
N PRO A 25 10.47 -6.99 12.93
CA PRO A 25 10.80 -8.30 13.48
C PRO A 25 11.89 -9.05 12.69
N GLN A 26 11.95 -8.85 11.38
CA GLN A 26 12.96 -9.47 10.52
C GLN A 26 14.30 -8.74 10.62
N LEU A 27 14.32 -7.40 10.63
CA LEU A 27 15.55 -6.63 10.82
C LEU A 27 16.28 -7.00 12.11
N ARG A 28 15.55 -7.30 13.19
CA ARG A 28 16.12 -7.77 14.46
C ARG A 28 16.94 -9.07 14.36
N LYS A 29 16.79 -9.82 13.25
CA LYS A 29 17.59 -11.03 13.00
C LYS A 29 18.94 -10.71 12.34
N PHE A 30 19.07 -9.56 11.70
CA PHE A 30 20.22 -9.19 10.87
C PHE A 30 20.97 -7.96 11.37
N THR A 31 20.46 -7.29 12.41
CA THR A 31 21.08 -6.10 13.03
C THR A 31 21.26 -6.32 14.53
N GLU A 32 22.22 -5.66 15.12
CA GLU A 32 22.51 -5.76 16.57
C GLU A 32 21.30 -5.30 17.42
N SER A 33 20.69 -4.19 17.02
CA SER A 33 19.51 -3.65 17.68
C SER A 33 18.61 -2.89 16.72
N VAL A 34 17.30 -2.91 16.98
CA VAL A 34 16.30 -2.10 16.28
C VAL A 34 15.46 -1.37 17.30
N ASP A 35 15.65 -0.07 17.37
CA ASP A 35 14.80 0.87 18.07
C ASP A 35 13.65 1.31 17.15
N VAL A 36 12.47 1.58 17.71
CA VAL A 36 11.31 2.05 16.94
C VAL A 36 10.70 3.27 17.61
N GLN A 37 10.61 4.35 16.88
CA GLN A 37 9.95 5.59 17.28
C GLN A 37 8.67 5.76 16.45
N CYS A 38 7.51 5.94 17.08
CA CYS A 38 6.23 6.05 16.36
C CYS A 38 5.33 7.14 16.95
N MET A 39 4.31 7.56 16.20
CA MET A 39 3.33 8.53 16.69
C MET A 39 2.16 7.87 17.41
N GLY A 40 1.52 8.63 18.31
CA GLY A 40 0.26 8.28 18.96
C GLY A 40 0.41 7.64 20.33
N GLU A 41 -0.49 6.72 20.65
CA GLU A 41 -0.60 6.12 21.98
C GLU A 41 0.56 5.14 22.30
N PRO A 42 0.93 4.97 23.57
CA PRO A 42 1.92 4.00 24.03
C PRO A 42 1.60 2.58 23.58
N ARG A 43 2.63 1.82 23.18
CA ARG A 43 2.52 0.46 22.69
C ARG A 43 3.77 -0.35 22.95
N GLU A 44 3.63 -1.65 22.94
CA GLU A 44 4.76 -2.56 23.11
C GLU A 44 5.72 -2.51 21.91
N GLY A 45 7.01 -2.56 22.17
CA GLY A 45 8.05 -2.66 21.14
C GLY A 45 8.39 -1.37 20.42
N ALA A 46 7.81 -0.21 20.81
CA ALA A 46 8.13 1.09 20.27
C ALA A 46 7.98 2.21 21.31
N THR A 47 8.75 3.27 21.15
CA THR A 47 8.57 4.53 21.86
C THR A 47 7.54 5.37 21.11
N ALA A 48 6.44 5.73 21.79
CA ALA A 48 5.35 6.48 21.19
C ALA A 48 5.40 7.97 21.55
N HIS A 49 5.12 8.82 20.55
CA HIS A 49 5.16 10.27 20.65
C HIS A 49 3.79 10.86 20.36
N ALA A 50 3.25 11.60 21.33
CA ALA A 50 1.98 12.27 21.18
C ALA A 50 2.08 13.43 20.18
N GLU A 51 1.04 13.60 19.37
CA GLU A 51 0.83 14.81 18.56
C GLU A 51 0.28 15.95 19.44
N ASP A 52 0.98 16.26 20.55
CA ASP A 52 0.54 17.25 21.53
C ASP A 52 0.86 18.67 21.06
N PHE A 53 -0.18 19.39 20.63
CA PHE A 53 -0.10 20.73 20.08
C PHE A 53 -1.34 21.56 20.45
N PRO A 54 -1.27 22.88 20.45
CA PRO A 54 -2.42 23.71 20.79
C PRO A 54 -3.68 23.35 20.00
N PRO A 55 -4.88 23.41 20.64
CA PRO A 55 -6.14 23.14 19.95
C PRO A 55 -6.29 23.97 18.67
N GLY A 56 -6.71 23.33 17.57
CA GLY A 56 -6.89 23.98 16.28
C GLY A 56 -5.61 24.11 15.43
N ALA A 57 -4.45 23.60 15.90
CA ALA A 57 -3.26 23.56 15.09
C ALA A 57 -3.45 22.64 13.85
N ASN A 58 -2.88 23.06 12.71
CA ASN A 58 -2.90 22.25 11.50
C ASN A 58 -2.20 20.91 11.75
N GLY A 59 -2.72 19.83 11.14
CA GLY A 59 -2.18 18.47 11.30
C GLY A 59 -0.68 18.36 11.00
N ALA A 60 -0.19 19.07 9.98
CA ALA A 60 1.24 19.08 9.66
C ALA A 60 2.11 19.68 10.77
N LEU A 61 1.61 20.71 11.49
CA LEU A 61 2.34 21.27 12.63
C LEU A 61 2.35 20.33 13.84
N ARG A 62 1.27 19.59 14.06
CA ARG A 62 1.22 18.55 15.10
C ARG A 62 2.23 17.44 14.82
N THR A 63 2.31 17.02 13.56
CA THR A 63 3.32 16.06 13.10
C THR A 63 4.74 16.51 13.41
N LEU A 64 5.08 17.78 13.11
CA LEU A 64 6.40 18.34 13.43
C LEU A 64 6.71 18.33 14.94
N GLY A 65 5.71 18.55 15.79
CA GLY A 65 5.87 18.45 17.23
C GLY A 65 6.26 17.02 17.68
N ALA A 66 5.61 16.01 17.13
CA ALA A 66 5.94 14.62 17.37
C ALA A 66 7.34 14.27 16.81
N ASP A 67 7.69 14.78 15.63
CA ASP A 67 9.02 14.57 15.02
C ASP A 67 10.16 15.10 15.90
N ILE A 68 10.00 16.29 16.49
CA ILE A 68 10.99 16.84 17.42
C ILE A 68 11.15 15.94 18.64
N SER A 69 10.03 15.43 19.18
CA SER A 69 10.05 14.48 20.29
C SER A 69 10.71 13.17 19.93
N MET A 70 10.46 12.63 18.72
CA MET A 70 11.13 11.44 18.19
C MET A 70 12.64 11.66 18.09
N ALA A 71 13.07 12.74 17.44
CA ALA A 71 14.49 13.04 17.25
C ALA A 71 15.27 13.15 18.57
N ALA A 72 14.62 13.66 19.61
CA ALA A 72 15.21 13.75 20.95
C ALA A 72 15.30 12.42 21.69
N ALA A 73 14.50 11.43 21.32
CA ALA A 73 14.40 10.13 22.01
C ALA A 73 15.22 9.01 21.33
N ILE A 74 15.69 9.22 20.10
CA ILE A 74 16.49 8.23 19.37
C ILE A 74 17.80 7.96 20.12
N PRO A 75 18.10 6.68 20.47
CA PRO A 75 19.40 6.32 21.02
C PRO A 75 20.54 6.54 20.04
N GLU A 76 21.77 6.46 20.47
CA GLU A 76 22.93 6.48 19.56
C GLU A 76 22.87 5.26 18.62
N VAL A 77 22.83 5.50 17.30
CA VAL A 77 22.70 4.49 16.25
C VAL A 77 23.51 4.85 15.01
N ASP A 78 23.88 3.83 14.22
CA ASP A 78 24.59 4.04 12.95
C ASP A 78 23.66 4.49 11.82
N VAL A 79 22.38 4.08 11.88
CA VAL A 79 21.40 4.32 10.81
C VAL A 79 20.07 4.78 11.39
N ILE A 80 19.52 5.84 10.80
CA ILE A 80 18.17 6.34 11.07
C ILE A 80 17.34 6.18 9.80
N HIS A 81 16.34 5.30 9.87
CA HIS A 81 15.48 4.97 8.73
C HIS A 81 14.06 5.49 8.93
N SER A 82 13.63 6.45 8.13
CA SER A 82 12.33 7.08 8.23
C SER A 82 11.36 6.64 7.13
N HIS A 83 10.09 6.45 7.53
CA HIS A 83 9.00 6.03 6.67
C HIS A 83 7.93 7.10 6.56
N THR A 84 7.66 7.58 5.36
CA THR A 84 6.74 8.68 5.02
C THR A 84 7.14 10.04 5.58
N TRP A 85 6.60 11.12 4.98
CA TRP A 85 6.88 12.48 5.42
C TRP A 85 6.56 12.75 6.91
N TYR A 86 5.65 11.94 7.49
CA TYR A 86 5.26 12.05 8.89
C TYR A 86 6.39 11.82 9.89
N ALA A 87 7.47 11.14 9.50
CA ALA A 87 8.62 10.85 10.36
C ALA A 87 9.96 11.29 9.74
N GLN A 88 9.93 11.84 8.53
CA GLN A 88 11.14 12.24 7.82
C GLN A 88 11.80 13.48 8.43
N PHE A 89 11.02 14.39 9.02
CA PHE A 89 11.62 15.56 9.70
C PHE A 89 12.40 15.12 10.94
N ALA A 90 11.90 14.14 11.70
CA ALA A 90 12.65 13.54 12.81
C ALA A 90 13.98 12.93 12.32
N GLY A 91 13.93 12.19 11.20
CA GLY A 91 15.14 11.60 10.58
C GLY A 91 16.17 12.65 10.16
N LEU A 92 15.73 13.74 9.54
CA LEU A 92 16.60 14.87 9.16
C LEU A 92 17.31 15.51 10.36
N ILE A 93 16.57 15.78 11.44
CA ILE A 93 17.14 16.42 12.63
C ILE A 93 18.10 15.45 13.34
N ALA A 94 17.66 14.22 13.56
CA ALA A 94 18.43 13.24 14.33
C ALA A 94 19.71 12.84 13.59
N GLY A 95 19.64 12.62 12.27
CA GLY A 95 20.82 12.33 11.44
C GLY A 95 21.89 13.41 11.55
N ARG A 96 21.47 14.69 11.49
CA ARG A 96 22.38 15.83 11.69
C ARG A 96 22.92 15.93 13.11
N TYR A 97 22.09 15.65 14.11
CA TYR A 97 22.46 15.79 15.51
C TYR A 97 23.42 14.69 15.97
N GLN A 98 23.21 13.45 15.50
CA GLN A 98 24.02 12.29 15.90
C GLN A 98 25.15 11.97 14.92
N ASP A 99 25.23 12.63 13.78
CA ASP A 99 26.16 12.29 12.69
C ASP A 99 26.00 10.84 12.26
N ALA A 100 24.73 10.44 12.01
CA ALA A 100 24.33 9.08 11.66
C ALA A 100 23.77 9.01 10.24
N ALA A 101 24.04 7.90 9.55
CA ALA A 101 23.53 7.67 8.19
C ALA A 101 22.01 7.69 8.15
N THR A 102 21.43 8.35 7.15
CA THR A 102 19.99 8.53 6.98
C THR A 102 19.46 7.75 5.79
N VAL A 103 18.37 7.01 6.01
CA VAL A 103 17.65 6.26 4.97
C VAL A 103 16.19 6.70 4.95
N VAL A 104 15.63 6.86 3.76
CA VAL A 104 14.19 7.13 3.58
C VAL A 104 13.55 6.08 2.68
N THR A 105 12.36 5.59 3.04
CA THR A 105 11.57 4.72 2.16
C THR A 105 10.43 5.48 1.51
N ALA A 106 10.36 5.42 0.18
CA ALA A 106 9.31 5.97 -0.65
C ALA A 106 8.12 5.01 -0.72
N HIS A 107 7.20 5.08 0.26
CA HIS A 107 5.92 4.35 0.19
C HIS A 107 4.93 5.00 -0.78
N SER A 108 5.07 6.28 -1.04
CA SER A 108 4.35 7.14 -1.98
C SER A 108 5.00 8.50 -1.95
N LEU A 109 4.79 9.32 -2.97
CA LEU A 109 5.33 10.66 -3.04
C LEU A 109 4.21 11.71 -2.90
N GLU A 110 4.48 12.81 -2.21
CA GLU A 110 3.52 13.91 -2.07
C GLU A 110 3.16 14.53 -3.45
N PRO A 111 4.11 14.77 -4.39
CA PRO A 111 3.78 15.28 -5.72
C PRO A 111 2.85 14.37 -6.55
N ASP A 112 2.91 13.06 -6.34
CA ASP A 112 2.05 12.10 -7.03
C ASP A 112 0.62 12.06 -6.46
N ARG A 113 0.37 12.80 -5.38
CA ARG A 113 -0.92 12.83 -4.67
C ARG A 113 -1.45 14.25 -4.48
N PRO A 114 -1.62 15.04 -5.56
CA PRO A 114 -2.02 16.45 -5.48
C PRO A 114 -3.37 16.67 -4.78
N TRP A 115 -4.25 15.67 -4.77
CA TRP A 115 -5.53 15.70 -4.04
C TRP A 115 -5.37 15.81 -2.52
N LYS A 116 -4.20 15.54 -1.95
CA LYS A 116 -3.92 15.74 -0.52
C LYS A 116 -4.02 17.20 -0.07
N VAL A 117 -3.93 18.15 -0.98
CA VAL A 117 -4.23 19.55 -0.70
C VAL A 117 -5.64 19.71 -0.10
N GLU A 118 -6.61 18.91 -0.54
CA GLU A 118 -7.97 18.93 -0.02
C GLU A 118 -8.03 18.51 1.48
N GLN A 119 -7.13 17.62 1.89
CA GLN A 119 -7.07 17.08 3.26
C GLN A 119 -6.21 17.95 4.20
N LEU A 120 -5.07 18.43 3.73
CA LEU A 120 -4.05 19.12 4.54
C LEU A 120 -4.10 20.64 4.41
N GLY A 121 -4.79 21.18 3.40
CA GLY A 121 -4.80 22.61 3.15
C GLY A 121 -3.38 23.19 3.03
N GLY A 122 -3.07 24.24 3.82
CA GLY A 122 -1.74 24.83 3.89
C GLY A 122 -0.64 23.87 4.38
N GLY A 123 -1.00 22.83 5.12
CA GLY A 123 -0.09 21.80 5.61
C GLY A 123 0.54 20.95 4.49
N TYR A 124 -0.11 20.86 3.32
CA TYR A 124 0.46 20.17 2.15
C TYR A 124 1.78 20.79 1.69
N ARG A 125 1.95 22.11 1.81
CA ARG A 125 3.25 22.76 1.50
C ARG A 125 4.34 22.36 2.49
N VAL A 126 3.95 22.09 3.75
CA VAL A 126 4.88 21.62 4.79
C VAL A 126 5.29 20.18 4.53
N SER A 127 4.33 19.27 4.28
CA SER A 127 4.62 17.85 3.98
C SER A 127 5.48 17.69 2.73
N SER A 128 5.17 18.43 1.66
CA SER A 128 5.94 18.39 0.41
C SER A 128 7.37 18.93 0.59
N TRP A 129 7.54 19.98 1.41
CA TRP A 129 8.88 20.52 1.72
C TRP A 129 9.71 19.54 2.54
N ILE A 130 9.12 18.92 3.56
CA ILE A 130 9.78 17.91 4.39
C ILE A 130 10.22 16.72 3.52
N GLU A 131 9.30 16.16 2.75
CA GLU A 131 9.59 15.00 1.90
C GLU A 131 10.72 15.32 0.91
N LYS A 132 10.61 16.43 0.17
CA LYS A 132 11.67 16.86 -0.75
C LYS A 132 13.03 16.95 -0.04
N THR A 133 13.07 17.64 1.10
CA THR A 133 14.33 17.86 1.84
C THR A 133 14.90 16.52 2.33
N ALA A 134 14.07 15.63 2.83
CA ALA A 134 14.51 14.33 3.32
C ALA A 134 15.09 13.46 2.20
N PHE A 135 14.41 13.41 1.05
CA PHE A 135 14.88 12.65 -0.11
C PHE A 135 16.20 13.19 -0.68
N GLU A 136 16.34 14.51 -0.79
CA GLU A 136 17.55 15.13 -1.33
C GLU A 136 18.75 15.01 -0.39
N GLN A 137 18.53 14.91 0.92
CA GLN A 137 19.61 14.88 1.93
C GLN A 137 19.91 13.48 2.47
N ALA A 138 19.05 12.48 2.24
CA ALA A 138 19.29 11.13 2.71
C ALA A 138 20.53 10.50 2.07
N ASP A 139 21.28 9.70 2.83
CA ASP A 139 22.42 8.92 2.35
C ASP A 139 21.98 7.78 1.43
N ALA A 140 20.77 7.24 1.65
CA ALA A 140 20.12 6.31 0.73
C ALA A 140 18.59 6.49 0.70
N VAL A 141 18.00 6.21 -0.47
CA VAL A 141 16.56 6.24 -0.72
C VAL A 141 16.12 4.86 -1.17
N ILE A 142 15.16 4.27 -0.46
CA ILE A 142 14.52 3.00 -0.83
C ILE A 142 13.26 3.28 -1.65
N ALA A 143 13.25 2.83 -2.89
CA ALA A 143 12.07 2.78 -3.75
C ALA A 143 11.40 1.40 -3.60
N VAL A 144 10.08 1.36 -3.32
CA VAL A 144 9.36 0.09 -3.12
C VAL A 144 9.06 -0.66 -4.43
N SER A 145 9.43 -0.09 -5.57
CA SER A 145 9.35 -0.72 -6.90
C SER A 145 10.33 -0.05 -7.86
N ALA A 146 10.67 -0.71 -8.96
CA ALA A 146 11.46 -0.11 -10.03
C ALA A 146 10.71 1.07 -10.70
N ALA A 147 9.39 0.96 -10.82
CA ALA A 147 8.55 2.07 -11.31
C ALA A 147 8.68 3.32 -10.43
N MET A 148 8.81 3.16 -9.11
CA MET A 148 8.96 4.26 -8.17
C MET A 148 10.25 5.07 -8.39
N ILE A 149 11.31 4.48 -8.93
CA ILE A 149 12.54 5.22 -9.27
C ILE A 149 12.23 6.39 -10.20
N ASN A 150 11.45 6.15 -11.25
CA ASN A 150 11.10 7.21 -12.20
C ASN A 150 10.25 8.31 -11.53
N ASN A 151 9.35 7.92 -10.64
CA ASN A 151 8.54 8.89 -9.89
C ASN A 151 9.43 9.75 -8.97
N ILE A 152 10.39 9.13 -8.26
CA ILE A 152 11.36 9.85 -7.40
C ILE A 152 12.17 10.84 -8.23
N LYS A 153 12.76 10.42 -9.36
CA LYS A 153 13.56 11.27 -10.24
C LYS A 153 12.77 12.43 -10.83
N ASN A 154 11.50 12.19 -11.20
CA ASN A 154 10.63 13.24 -11.71
C ASN A 154 10.24 14.24 -10.62
N ALA A 155 9.99 13.77 -9.41
CA ALA A 155 9.58 14.61 -8.28
C ALA A 155 10.76 15.39 -7.69
N TYR A 156 11.94 14.76 -7.62
CA TYR A 156 13.15 15.26 -6.95
C TYR A 156 14.39 15.08 -7.83
N PRO A 157 14.53 15.86 -8.91
CA PRO A 157 15.58 15.66 -9.92
C PRO A 157 17.01 15.91 -9.42
N ASP A 158 17.16 16.51 -8.23
CA ASP A 158 18.47 16.80 -7.64
C ASP A 158 19.05 15.62 -6.82
N ILE A 159 18.30 14.49 -6.71
CA ILE A 159 18.80 13.28 -6.04
C ILE A 159 19.80 12.57 -6.94
N ASP A 160 20.95 12.19 -6.36
CA ASP A 160 21.91 11.32 -7.04
C ASP A 160 21.32 9.91 -7.21
N ASP A 161 21.25 9.44 -8.45
CA ASP A 161 20.75 8.13 -8.84
C ASP A 161 21.41 6.97 -8.08
N SER A 162 22.69 7.09 -7.72
CA SER A 162 23.45 6.08 -6.99
C SER A 162 22.94 5.83 -5.57
N ARG A 163 22.17 6.77 -5.01
CA ARG A 163 21.55 6.67 -3.69
C ARG A 163 20.16 6.02 -3.71
N ILE A 164 19.59 5.79 -4.90
CA ILE A 164 18.25 5.19 -5.03
C ILE A 164 18.37 3.67 -5.20
N HIS A 165 17.78 2.92 -4.28
CA HIS A 165 17.81 1.46 -4.26
C HIS A 165 16.39 0.90 -4.28
N VAL A 166 16.16 -0.20 -5.04
CA VAL A 166 14.87 -0.90 -5.03
C VAL A 166 14.88 -1.95 -3.94
N VAL A 167 13.96 -1.81 -2.98
CA VAL A 167 13.63 -2.87 -2.01
C VAL A 167 12.12 -2.96 -1.93
N LYS A 168 11.55 -4.04 -2.42
CA LYS A 168 10.10 -4.24 -2.51
C LYS A 168 9.46 -4.44 -1.13
N ASN A 169 8.13 -4.30 -1.05
CA ASN A 169 7.40 -4.76 0.13
C ASN A 169 7.27 -6.27 0.10
N GLY A 170 7.23 -6.88 1.27
CA GLY A 170 7.07 -8.31 1.43
C GLY A 170 5.64 -8.75 1.75
N ILE A 171 5.50 -10.06 1.85
CA ILE A 171 4.33 -10.75 2.39
C ILE A 171 4.78 -11.86 3.33
N ASP A 172 3.98 -12.15 4.37
CA ASP A 172 4.13 -13.36 5.16
C ASP A 172 3.18 -14.44 4.61
N PRO A 173 3.69 -15.44 3.86
CA PRO A 173 2.87 -16.47 3.26
C PRO A 173 2.32 -17.48 4.29
N GLU A 174 2.76 -17.43 5.56
CA GLU A 174 2.18 -18.21 6.65
C GLU A 174 1.01 -17.47 7.32
N GLU A 175 1.08 -16.14 7.39
CA GLU A 175 -0.05 -15.32 7.83
C GLU A 175 -1.15 -15.29 6.75
N PHE A 176 -0.77 -15.04 5.49
CA PHE A 176 -1.67 -15.07 4.33
C PHE A 176 -1.54 -16.39 3.59
N LYS A 177 -2.15 -17.44 4.13
CA LYS A 177 -2.30 -18.74 3.48
C LYS A 177 -3.79 -19.07 3.34
N PRO A 178 -4.15 -20.00 2.42
CA PRO A 178 -5.53 -20.41 2.26
C PRO A 178 -6.19 -20.81 3.58
N ASP A 179 -7.39 -20.28 3.82
CA ASP A 179 -8.24 -20.58 4.98
C ASP A 179 -9.59 -21.05 4.47
N HIS A 180 -9.81 -22.35 4.48
CA HIS A 180 -11.02 -22.98 3.92
C HIS A 180 -12.21 -23.02 4.91
N ALA A 181 -12.12 -22.38 6.08
CA ALA A 181 -13.30 -22.15 6.92
C ALA A 181 -14.32 -21.28 6.17
N THR A 182 -15.60 -21.41 6.50
CA THR A 182 -16.69 -20.80 5.70
C THR A 182 -17.58 -19.84 6.49
N ASP A 183 -17.35 -19.71 7.78
CA ASP A 183 -18.19 -18.93 8.69
C ASP A 183 -18.33 -17.46 8.31
N VAL A 184 -17.22 -16.85 7.82
CA VAL A 184 -17.24 -15.46 7.34
C VAL A 184 -18.05 -15.35 6.04
N ILE A 185 -17.80 -16.24 5.07
CA ILE A 185 -18.51 -16.23 3.78
C ILE A 185 -20.02 -16.47 3.99
N ASP A 186 -20.37 -17.43 4.85
CA ASP A 186 -21.75 -17.73 5.18
C ASP A 186 -22.44 -16.55 5.90
N THR A 187 -21.73 -15.87 6.82
CA THR A 187 -22.21 -14.65 7.48
C THR A 187 -22.40 -13.50 6.48
N LEU A 188 -21.53 -13.41 5.49
CA LEU A 188 -21.67 -12.43 4.42
C LEU A 188 -22.79 -12.77 3.44
N GLY A 189 -23.36 -13.96 3.49
CA GLY A 189 -24.46 -14.40 2.63
C GLY A 189 -24.07 -14.54 1.17
N LEU A 190 -22.80 -14.91 0.89
CA LEU A 190 -22.29 -15.17 -0.45
C LEU A 190 -22.54 -16.64 -0.84
N ASP A 191 -22.86 -16.85 -2.10
CA ASP A 191 -23.04 -18.17 -2.70
C ASP A 191 -21.66 -18.71 -3.16
N ARG A 192 -21.19 -19.76 -2.50
CA ARG A 192 -19.86 -20.35 -2.78
C ARG A 192 -19.79 -21.10 -4.12
N ASP A 193 -20.94 -21.45 -4.70
CA ASP A 193 -20.98 -22.13 -5.99
C ASP A 193 -20.84 -21.14 -7.17
N LYS A 194 -21.05 -19.85 -6.90
CA LYS A 194 -20.91 -18.75 -7.87
C LYS A 194 -19.54 -18.08 -7.79
N PRO A 195 -19.05 -17.50 -8.92
CA PRO A 195 -17.84 -16.72 -8.88
C PRO A 195 -17.96 -15.52 -7.93
N ILE A 196 -16.91 -15.27 -7.14
CA ILE A 196 -16.81 -14.13 -6.24
C ILE A 196 -15.60 -13.28 -6.69
N VAL A 197 -15.86 -12.03 -7.04
CA VAL A 197 -14.86 -11.00 -7.29
C VAL A 197 -14.75 -10.14 -6.04
N THR A 198 -13.56 -10.06 -5.47
CA THR A 198 -13.34 -9.33 -4.22
C THR A 198 -12.42 -8.14 -4.41
N PHE A 199 -12.77 -7.01 -3.83
CA PHE A 199 -11.93 -5.84 -3.63
C PHE A 199 -11.69 -5.63 -2.14
N VAL A 200 -10.45 -5.31 -1.77
CA VAL A 200 -10.08 -4.92 -0.39
C VAL A 200 -9.31 -3.59 -0.44
N GLY A 201 -9.81 -2.59 0.26
CA GLY A 201 -9.11 -1.32 0.32
C GLY A 201 -9.98 -0.16 0.78
N ARG A 202 -9.40 1.05 0.82
CA ARG A 202 -10.14 2.28 1.13
C ARG A 202 -10.83 2.81 -0.12
N ILE A 203 -11.94 3.52 0.07
CA ILE A 203 -12.62 4.23 -1.02
C ILE A 203 -11.92 5.58 -1.22
N THR A 204 -10.89 5.56 -2.06
CA THR A 204 -10.06 6.71 -2.41
C THR A 204 -9.95 6.85 -3.92
N ARG A 205 -9.59 8.03 -4.42
CA ARG A 205 -9.31 8.21 -5.86
C ARG A 205 -8.19 7.26 -6.31
N GLN A 206 -7.15 7.13 -5.53
CA GLN A 206 -5.99 6.27 -5.80
C GLN A 206 -6.39 4.82 -6.09
N LYS A 207 -7.32 4.25 -5.29
CA LYS A 207 -7.72 2.85 -5.42
C LYS A 207 -8.67 2.57 -6.57
N GLY A 208 -9.18 3.61 -7.24
CA GLY A 208 -9.97 3.47 -8.46
C GLY A 208 -11.25 2.65 -8.34
N LEU A 209 -11.78 2.46 -7.11
CA LEU A 209 -12.93 1.59 -6.86
C LEU A 209 -14.16 1.97 -7.70
N ILE A 210 -14.30 3.24 -8.06
CA ILE A 210 -15.38 3.72 -8.93
C ILE A 210 -15.36 3.03 -10.29
N HIS A 211 -14.17 2.74 -10.84
CA HIS A 211 -14.02 2.04 -12.13
C HIS A 211 -14.47 0.57 -12.01
N LEU A 212 -14.15 -0.09 -10.88
CA LEU A 212 -14.63 -1.46 -10.65
C LEU A 212 -16.17 -1.51 -10.55
N VAL A 213 -16.78 -0.56 -9.83
CA VAL A 213 -18.24 -0.49 -9.68
C VAL A 213 -18.91 -0.27 -11.05
N ARG A 214 -18.33 0.58 -11.91
CA ARG A 214 -18.84 0.79 -13.28
C ARG A 214 -18.60 -0.42 -14.18
N ALA A 215 -17.43 -1.03 -14.13
CA ALA A 215 -17.08 -2.25 -14.87
C ALA A 215 -18.01 -3.42 -14.49
N ALA A 216 -18.39 -3.53 -13.22
CA ALA A 216 -19.23 -4.60 -12.72
C ALA A 216 -20.61 -4.68 -13.37
N ARG A 217 -21.08 -3.61 -14.04
CA ARG A 217 -22.31 -3.64 -14.85
C ARG A 217 -22.21 -4.63 -16.03
N GLN A 218 -20.98 -4.95 -16.45
CA GLN A 218 -20.69 -5.86 -17.57
C GLN A 218 -20.18 -7.23 -17.12
N PHE A 219 -20.12 -7.51 -15.82
CA PHE A 219 -19.80 -8.84 -15.32
C PHE A 219 -20.91 -9.84 -15.65
N ASP A 220 -20.54 -11.09 -15.85
CA ASP A 220 -21.51 -12.16 -16.05
C ASP A 220 -22.56 -12.18 -14.92
N PRO A 221 -23.83 -12.53 -15.23
CA PRO A 221 -24.95 -12.37 -14.28
C PRO A 221 -24.76 -13.12 -12.95
N ASP A 222 -24.09 -14.28 -12.97
CA ASP A 222 -23.85 -15.10 -11.79
C ASP A 222 -22.63 -14.65 -10.97
N THR A 223 -21.83 -13.73 -11.46
CA THR A 223 -20.66 -13.21 -10.74
C THR A 223 -21.09 -12.31 -9.59
N GLN A 224 -20.65 -12.63 -8.39
CA GLN A 224 -20.86 -11.82 -7.20
C GLN A 224 -19.69 -10.82 -7.04
N LEU A 225 -20.01 -9.60 -6.61
CA LEU A 225 -19.03 -8.57 -6.28
C LEU A 225 -19.04 -8.28 -4.79
N LEU A 226 -17.91 -8.50 -4.13
CA LEU A 226 -17.71 -8.19 -2.72
C LEU A 226 -16.73 -7.04 -2.56
N LEU A 227 -17.18 -5.96 -1.95
CA LEU A 227 -16.38 -4.79 -1.64
C LEU A 227 -16.11 -4.76 -0.12
N LEU A 228 -14.89 -5.11 0.30
CA LEU A 228 -14.40 -4.87 1.65
C LEU A 228 -13.74 -3.49 1.67
N ALA A 229 -14.54 -2.46 1.84
CA ALA A 229 -14.12 -1.09 1.65
C ALA A 229 -14.69 -0.20 2.76
N GLY A 230 -13.79 0.42 3.53
CA GLY A 230 -14.15 1.36 4.59
C GLY A 230 -14.77 2.66 4.06
N ALA A 231 -14.96 3.63 4.94
CA ALA A 231 -15.54 4.91 4.57
C ALA A 231 -14.72 5.64 3.49
N PRO A 232 -15.38 6.39 2.59
CA PRO A 232 -14.73 7.28 1.63
C PRO A 232 -13.88 8.36 2.31
N ASP A 233 -12.77 8.74 1.67
CA ASP A 233 -11.82 9.74 2.22
C ASP A 233 -12.42 11.16 2.26
N THR A 234 -13.32 11.50 1.34
CA THR A 234 -13.98 12.83 1.29
C THR A 234 -15.47 12.72 0.96
N PRO A 235 -16.30 13.72 1.29
CA PRO A 235 -17.72 13.75 0.94
C PRO A 235 -17.97 13.65 -0.58
N GLU A 236 -17.11 14.22 -1.42
CA GLU A 236 -17.23 14.19 -2.88
C GLU A 236 -17.03 12.78 -3.41
N ILE A 237 -16.02 12.05 -2.90
CA ILE A 237 -15.77 10.65 -3.23
C ILE A 237 -16.94 9.79 -2.76
N ALA A 238 -17.48 10.08 -1.56
CA ALA A 238 -18.66 9.40 -1.03
C ALA A 238 -19.86 9.55 -1.98
N ALA A 239 -20.19 10.76 -2.39
CA ALA A 239 -21.33 11.04 -3.26
C ALA A 239 -21.19 10.37 -4.65
N GLU A 240 -19.98 10.39 -5.23
CA GLU A 240 -19.70 9.73 -6.51
C GLU A 240 -19.86 8.21 -6.39
N PHE A 241 -19.28 7.61 -5.35
CA PHE A 241 -19.35 6.18 -5.11
C PHE A 241 -20.78 5.71 -4.82
N ASP A 242 -21.49 6.38 -3.92
CA ASP A 242 -22.87 6.05 -3.55
C ASP A 242 -23.80 6.11 -4.76
N GLY A 243 -23.64 7.10 -5.62
CA GLY A 243 -24.41 7.21 -6.88
C GLY A 243 -24.15 6.03 -7.80
N ALA A 244 -22.90 5.70 -8.10
CA ALA A 244 -22.54 4.59 -8.96
C ALA A 244 -22.94 3.22 -8.37
N PHE A 245 -22.80 3.05 -7.06
CA PHE A 245 -23.19 1.84 -6.35
C PHE A 245 -24.73 1.64 -6.35
N ALA A 246 -25.49 2.71 -6.16
CA ALA A 246 -26.95 2.67 -6.28
C ALA A 246 -27.41 2.28 -7.69
N GLU A 247 -26.78 2.87 -8.73
CA GLU A 247 -27.06 2.51 -10.12
C GLU A 247 -26.70 1.05 -10.43
N LEU A 248 -25.59 0.54 -9.91
CA LEU A 248 -25.19 -0.86 -10.07
C LEU A 248 -26.23 -1.80 -9.48
N ASN A 249 -26.74 -1.51 -8.28
CA ASN A 249 -27.77 -2.32 -7.62
C ASN A 249 -29.13 -2.30 -8.32
N GLN A 250 -29.39 -1.33 -9.22
CA GLN A 250 -30.61 -1.34 -10.05
C GLN A 250 -30.53 -2.33 -11.20
N VAL A 251 -29.32 -2.65 -11.68
CA VAL A 251 -29.11 -3.43 -12.90
C VAL A 251 -28.58 -4.84 -12.63
N ARG A 252 -28.07 -5.12 -11.41
CA ARG A 252 -27.61 -6.44 -11.05
C ARG A 252 -27.81 -6.77 -9.57
N SER A 253 -27.96 -8.05 -9.29
CA SER A 253 -27.91 -8.64 -7.94
C SER A 253 -26.51 -9.16 -7.62
N GLY A 254 -26.30 -9.64 -6.38
CA GLY A 254 -25.03 -10.26 -5.96
C GLY A 254 -23.91 -9.25 -5.71
N VAL A 255 -24.24 -7.99 -5.41
CA VAL A 255 -23.30 -6.95 -5.03
C VAL A 255 -23.39 -6.73 -3.52
N LYS A 256 -22.25 -6.80 -2.84
CA LYS A 256 -22.19 -6.57 -1.40
C LYS A 256 -21.06 -5.61 -1.06
N TRP A 257 -21.37 -4.61 -0.25
CA TRP A 257 -20.41 -3.67 0.31
C TRP A 257 -20.39 -3.81 1.83
N VAL A 258 -19.20 -4.12 2.38
CA VAL A 258 -18.92 -4.21 3.81
C VAL A 258 -18.08 -3.00 4.17
N GLN A 259 -18.66 -2.12 4.99
CA GLN A 259 -18.03 -0.86 5.39
C GLN A 259 -17.13 -1.01 6.62
N GLU A 260 -17.35 -2.06 7.40
CA GLU A 260 -16.56 -2.35 8.58
C GLU A 260 -15.21 -2.93 8.19
N MET A 261 -14.17 -2.51 8.90
CA MET A 261 -12.84 -3.11 8.73
C MET A 261 -12.86 -4.52 9.34
N LEU A 262 -12.78 -5.53 8.48
CA LEU A 262 -12.70 -6.91 8.93
C LEU A 262 -11.33 -7.23 9.52
N PRO A 263 -11.25 -8.10 10.54
CA PRO A 263 -9.97 -8.64 11.01
C PRO A 263 -9.21 -9.35 9.88
N ARG A 264 -7.87 -9.30 9.89
CA ARG A 264 -7.02 -9.92 8.85
C ARG A 264 -7.35 -11.39 8.58
N ALA A 265 -7.67 -12.16 9.62
CA ALA A 265 -8.11 -13.56 9.48
C ALA A 265 -9.40 -13.69 8.65
N ALA A 266 -10.36 -12.79 8.85
CA ALA A 266 -11.59 -12.78 8.07
C ALA A 266 -11.35 -12.36 6.61
N VAL A 267 -10.47 -11.37 6.37
CA VAL A 267 -10.05 -10.98 5.02
C VAL A 267 -9.38 -12.15 4.31
N ARG A 268 -8.48 -12.87 4.97
CA ARG A 268 -7.82 -14.07 4.44
C ARG A 268 -8.81 -15.14 4.04
N GLN A 269 -9.82 -15.43 4.88
CA GLN A 269 -10.87 -16.40 4.57
C GLN A 269 -11.67 -15.95 3.34
N VAL A 270 -12.07 -14.68 3.28
CA VAL A 270 -12.77 -14.12 2.11
C VAL A 270 -11.91 -14.26 0.84
N LEU A 271 -10.63 -13.87 0.88
CA LEU A 271 -9.74 -14.02 -0.26
C LEU A 271 -9.68 -15.47 -0.72
N THR A 272 -9.49 -16.43 0.18
CA THR A 272 -9.42 -17.86 -0.15
C THR A 272 -10.65 -18.38 -0.89
N HIS A 273 -11.81 -17.85 -0.59
CA HIS A 273 -13.07 -18.24 -1.24
C HIS A 273 -13.42 -17.41 -2.47
N SER A 274 -12.62 -16.40 -2.80
CA SER A 274 -12.81 -15.58 -3.98
C SER A 274 -12.31 -16.29 -5.25
N THR A 275 -12.94 -16.01 -6.39
CA THR A 275 -12.49 -16.50 -7.68
C THR A 275 -11.29 -15.67 -8.17
N LEU A 276 -11.30 -14.37 -7.89
CA LEU A 276 -10.22 -13.45 -8.18
C LEU A 276 -10.28 -12.21 -7.27
N PHE A 277 -9.15 -11.56 -7.14
CA PHE A 277 -9.03 -10.24 -6.53
C PHE A 277 -8.99 -9.15 -7.60
N ALA A 278 -9.76 -8.09 -7.44
CA ALA A 278 -9.82 -6.95 -8.36
C ALA A 278 -9.08 -5.74 -7.78
N CYS A 279 -8.06 -5.25 -8.51
CA CYS A 279 -7.25 -4.09 -8.12
C CYS A 279 -7.29 -3.00 -9.20
N PRO A 280 -8.34 -2.16 -9.26
CA PRO A 280 -8.51 -1.13 -10.29
C PRO A 280 -7.74 0.16 -9.98
N SER A 281 -6.65 0.10 -9.19
CA SER A 281 -5.90 1.26 -8.75
C SER A 281 -5.41 2.11 -9.92
N ILE A 282 -5.50 3.44 -9.81
CA ILE A 282 -4.97 4.38 -10.79
C ILE A 282 -3.57 4.91 -10.41
N TYR A 283 -3.17 4.65 -9.19
CA TYR A 283 -1.84 4.88 -8.64
C TYR A 283 -1.54 3.83 -7.59
N GLU A 284 -0.48 3.05 -7.76
CA GLU A 284 -0.09 2.01 -6.82
C GLU A 284 1.44 1.88 -6.77
N PRO A 285 2.10 2.29 -5.69
CA PRO A 285 3.55 2.18 -5.55
C PRO A 285 4.09 0.77 -5.71
N LEU A 286 3.43 -0.23 -5.11
CA LEU A 286 3.70 -1.65 -5.31
C LEU A 286 2.42 -2.49 -5.29
N GLY A 287 1.57 -2.34 -4.24
CA GLY A 287 0.32 -3.08 -4.12
C GLY A 287 0.41 -4.31 -3.21
N ILE A 288 0.66 -4.10 -1.92
CA ILE A 288 0.71 -5.20 -0.91
C ILE A 288 -0.55 -6.06 -0.93
N VAL A 289 -1.73 -5.47 -1.15
CA VAL A 289 -3.00 -6.22 -1.21
C VAL A 289 -3.04 -7.25 -2.34
N ASN A 290 -2.29 -7.03 -3.44
CA ASN A 290 -2.15 -8.02 -4.49
C ASN A 290 -1.33 -9.22 -4.01
N LEU A 291 -0.27 -8.98 -3.22
CA LEU A 291 0.51 -10.04 -2.57
C LEU A 291 -0.35 -10.83 -1.57
N GLU A 292 -1.19 -10.16 -0.79
CA GLU A 292 -2.13 -10.80 0.14
C GLU A 292 -3.10 -11.74 -0.59
N ALA A 293 -3.64 -11.30 -1.71
CA ALA A 293 -4.51 -12.11 -2.56
C ALA A 293 -3.77 -13.30 -3.18
N MET A 294 -2.62 -13.07 -3.79
CA MET A 294 -1.79 -14.11 -4.40
C MET A 294 -1.33 -15.15 -3.36
N ALA A 295 -0.97 -14.71 -2.14
CA ALA A 295 -0.61 -15.62 -1.05
C ALA A 295 -1.78 -16.51 -0.60
N CYS A 296 -3.03 -16.08 -0.80
CA CYS A 296 -4.25 -16.87 -0.59
C CYS A 296 -4.65 -17.73 -1.80
N GLU A 297 -3.77 -17.93 -2.77
CA GLU A 297 -3.97 -18.75 -3.99
C GLU A 297 -5.09 -18.24 -4.90
N ILE A 298 -5.29 -16.92 -4.98
CA ILE A 298 -6.24 -16.35 -5.93
C ILE A 298 -5.54 -15.42 -6.93
N PRO A 299 -5.94 -15.47 -8.22
CA PRO A 299 -5.38 -14.60 -9.25
C PRO A 299 -5.84 -13.15 -9.05
N VAL A 300 -5.10 -12.24 -9.63
CA VAL A 300 -5.36 -10.82 -9.57
C VAL A 300 -5.76 -10.30 -10.96
N VAL A 301 -6.86 -9.54 -11.05
CA VAL A 301 -7.14 -8.67 -12.19
C VAL A 301 -6.86 -7.25 -11.75
N ALA A 302 -5.89 -6.60 -12.38
CA ALA A 302 -5.42 -5.29 -11.94
C ALA A 302 -5.11 -4.34 -13.09
N SER A 303 -5.13 -3.04 -12.80
CA SER A 303 -4.58 -2.03 -13.69
C SER A 303 -3.05 -2.13 -13.75
N ALA A 304 -2.48 -1.97 -14.94
CA ALA A 304 -1.03 -1.98 -15.16
C ALA A 304 -0.43 -0.61 -14.80
N VAL A 305 -0.42 -0.24 -13.51
CA VAL A 305 0.13 1.04 -13.03
C VAL A 305 1.17 0.83 -11.93
N GLY A 306 2.14 1.73 -11.86
CA GLY A 306 3.16 1.74 -10.82
C GLY A 306 3.87 0.41 -10.68
N GLY A 307 3.96 -0.11 -9.44
CA GLY A 307 4.59 -1.38 -9.13
C GLY A 307 3.72 -2.61 -9.34
N ILE A 308 2.44 -2.49 -9.73
CA ILE A 308 1.57 -3.66 -9.93
C ILE A 308 2.16 -4.67 -10.92
N PRO A 309 2.72 -4.28 -12.09
CA PRO A 309 3.34 -5.22 -13.02
C PRO A 309 4.59 -5.94 -12.49
N GLU A 310 5.17 -5.44 -11.39
CA GLU A 310 6.29 -6.11 -10.72
C GLU A 310 5.82 -7.19 -9.73
N VAL A 311 4.57 -7.12 -9.31
CA VAL A 311 3.91 -8.09 -8.42
C VAL A 311 3.16 -9.14 -9.24
N VAL A 312 2.26 -8.69 -10.11
CA VAL A 312 1.39 -9.54 -10.94
C VAL A 312 2.03 -9.72 -12.30
N VAL A 313 2.31 -10.97 -12.66
CA VAL A 313 2.80 -11.34 -14.00
C VAL A 313 1.61 -11.61 -14.90
N ASP A 314 1.47 -10.77 -15.95
CA ASP A 314 0.33 -10.85 -16.86
C ASP A 314 0.27 -12.20 -17.59
N GLY A 315 -0.90 -12.85 -17.54
CA GLY A 315 -1.12 -14.16 -18.12
C GLY A 315 -0.64 -15.35 -17.29
N GLU A 316 0.17 -15.14 -16.21
CA GLU A 316 0.71 -16.18 -15.34
C GLU A 316 0.11 -16.17 -13.93
N THR A 317 0.16 -15.03 -13.23
CA THR A 317 -0.36 -14.91 -11.85
C THR A 317 -1.62 -14.05 -11.76
N GLY A 318 -2.05 -13.50 -12.88
CA GLY A 318 -3.22 -12.65 -13.02
C GLY A 318 -3.34 -12.06 -14.41
N LEU A 319 -4.23 -11.10 -14.57
CA LEU A 319 -4.43 -10.37 -15.83
C LEU A 319 -4.30 -8.87 -15.57
N LEU A 320 -3.56 -8.19 -16.44
CA LEU A 320 -3.31 -6.76 -16.33
C LEU A 320 -4.14 -5.99 -17.39
N VAL A 321 -4.69 -4.86 -16.99
CA VAL A 321 -5.42 -3.93 -17.84
C VAL A 321 -4.64 -2.63 -17.96
N ALA A 322 -4.28 -2.25 -19.17
CA ALA A 322 -3.54 -1.01 -19.40
C ALA A 322 -4.32 0.21 -18.90
N TYR A 323 -3.64 1.06 -18.14
CA TYR A 323 -4.16 2.34 -17.68
C TYR A 323 -3.11 3.44 -17.88
N ASP A 324 -3.51 4.53 -18.52
CA ASP A 324 -2.66 5.70 -18.74
C ASP A 324 -3.17 6.88 -17.89
N PRO A 325 -2.46 7.29 -16.83
CA PRO A 325 -2.87 8.43 -16.01
C PRO A 325 -3.00 9.74 -16.78
N ALA A 326 -2.30 9.91 -17.91
CA ALA A 326 -2.41 11.11 -18.74
C ALA A 326 -3.79 11.20 -19.42
N GLN A 327 -4.45 10.07 -19.64
CA GLN A 327 -5.77 9.97 -20.26
C GLN A 327 -6.92 9.85 -19.25
N ALA A 328 -6.64 9.99 -17.96
CA ALA A 328 -7.63 9.82 -16.87
C ALA A 328 -8.84 10.77 -16.94
N LYS A 329 -8.76 11.84 -17.77
CA LYS A 329 -9.86 12.80 -18.00
C LYS A 329 -10.61 12.55 -19.31
N ASP A 330 -10.17 11.61 -20.12
CA ASP A 330 -10.83 11.24 -21.37
C ASP A 330 -11.93 10.19 -21.09
N PRO A 331 -13.22 10.53 -21.30
CA PRO A 331 -14.33 9.61 -21.02
C PRO A 331 -14.30 8.35 -21.90
N GLU A 332 -13.79 8.43 -23.14
CA GLU A 332 -13.70 7.29 -24.05
C GLU A 332 -12.61 6.31 -23.56
N PHE A 333 -11.45 6.83 -23.16
CA PHE A 333 -10.40 6.04 -22.54
C PHE A 333 -10.90 5.32 -21.26
N ILE A 334 -11.56 6.05 -20.36
CA ILE A 334 -12.08 5.49 -19.11
C ILE A 334 -13.13 4.41 -19.37
N SER A 335 -14.06 4.65 -20.31
CA SER A 335 -15.05 3.65 -20.69
C SER A 335 -14.41 2.38 -21.28
N GLY A 336 -13.37 2.55 -22.12
CA GLY A 336 -12.59 1.45 -22.68
C GLY A 336 -11.83 0.66 -21.60
N PHE A 337 -11.22 1.34 -20.64
CA PHE A 337 -10.57 0.72 -19.49
C PHE A 337 -11.56 -0.11 -18.65
N GLU A 338 -12.73 0.46 -18.31
CA GLU A 338 -13.77 -0.21 -17.52
C GLU A 338 -14.32 -1.44 -18.24
N ALA A 339 -14.54 -1.35 -19.56
CA ALA A 339 -14.97 -2.48 -20.38
C ALA A 339 -13.90 -3.59 -20.44
N THR A 340 -12.63 -3.23 -20.69
CA THR A 340 -11.53 -4.19 -20.71
C THR A 340 -11.35 -4.86 -19.34
N PHE A 341 -11.49 -4.10 -18.26
CA PHE A 341 -11.42 -4.65 -16.90
C PHE A 341 -12.52 -5.70 -16.67
N ALA A 342 -13.74 -5.41 -17.11
CA ALA A 342 -14.85 -6.35 -17.05
C ALA A 342 -14.59 -7.61 -17.89
N ASP A 343 -14.02 -7.49 -19.08
CA ASP A 343 -13.69 -8.63 -19.94
C ASP A 343 -12.63 -9.55 -19.30
N GLN A 344 -11.61 -8.97 -18.63
CA GLN A 344 -10.60 -9.75 -17.92
C GLN A 344 -11.21 -10.48 -16.71
N VAL A 345 -12.10 -9.82 -15.95
CA VAL A 345 -12.85 -10.46 -14.86
C VAL A 345 -13.69 -11.62 -15.41
N ASN A 346 -14.47 -11.41 -16.47
CA ASN A 346 -15.31 -12.44 -17.08
C ASN A 346 -14.47 -13.61 -17.64
N THR A 347 -13.27 -13.34 -18.15
CA THR A 347 -12.34 -14.38 -18.61
C THR A 347 -12.00 -15.36 -17.50
N LEU A 348 -11.63 -14.88 -16.32
CA LEU A 348 -11.26 -15.75 -15.19
C LEU A 348 -12.47 -16.35 -14.47
N THR A 349 -13.60 -15.66 -14.42
CA THR A 349 -14.81 -16.21 -13.79
C THR A 349 -15.44 -17.35 -14.60
N ARG A 350 -15.23 -17.36 -15.94
CA ARG A 350 -15.67 -18.44 -16.85
C ARG A 350 -14.70 -19.63 -16.87
N ASP A 351 -13.40 -19.39 -16.71
CA ASP A 351 -12.33 -20.40 -16.72
C ASP A 351 -11.74 -20.55 -15.32
N ARG A 352 -12.45 -21.26 -14.45
CA ARG A 352 -12.05 -21.49 -13.06
C ARG A 352 -10.76 -22.31 -12.92
N ASP A 353 -10.47 -23.19 -13.87
CA ASP A 353 -9.25 -23.99 -13.83
C ASP A 353 -8.03 -23.10 -14.10
N ARG A 354 -8.12 -22.21 -15.08
CA ARG A 354 -7.10 -21.18 -15.34
C ARG A 354 -6.93 -20.24 -14.15
N ALA A 355 -8.03 -19.75 -13.59
CA ALA A 355 -7.98 -18.88 -12.41
C ALA A 355 -7.28 -19.57 -11.23
N ARG A 356 -7.59 -20.84 -10.98
CA ARG A 356 -6.95 -21.62 -9.92
C ARG A 356 -5.45 -21.80 -10.16
N GLN A 357 -5.05 -22.14 -11.39
CA GLN A 357 -3.62 -22.29 -11.71
C GLN A 357 -2.87 -20.98 -11.49
N MET A 358 -3.39 -19.86 -12.00
CA MET A 358 -2.79 -18.54 -11.77
C MET A 358 -2.67 -18.18 -10.28
N GLY A 359 -3.64 -18.59 -9.46
CA GLY A 359 -3.59 -18.42 -8.01
C GLY A 359 -2.45 -19.20 -7.36
N LEU A 360 -2.27 -20.48 -7.75
CA LEU A 360 -1.16 -21.33 -7.27
C LEU A 360 0.20 -20.75 -7.67
N ASP A 361 0.34 -20.33 -8.92
CA ASP A 361 1.57 -19.71 -9.44
C ASP A 361 1.85 -18.38 -8.72
N GLY A 362 0.79 -17.62 -8.42
CA GLY A 362 0.85 -16.39 -7.63
C GLY A 362 1.37 -16.62 -6.21
N ARG A 363 0.87 -17.65 -5.52
CA ARG A 363 1.37 -18.01 -4.18
C ARG A 363 2.84 -18.45 -4.22
N GLN A 364 3.22 -19.28 -5.19
CA GLN A 364 4.61 -19.71 -5.32
C GLN A 364 5.54 -18.50 -5.51
N ARG A 365 5.13 -17.54 -6.35
CA ARG A 365 5.87 -16.29 -6.55
C ARG A 365 6.00 -15.47 -5.25
N CYS A 366 4.94 -15.41 -4.43
CA CYS A 366 5.00 -14.73 -3.12
C CYS A 366 6.07 -15.36 -2.21
N ILE A 367 6.15 -16.69 -2.18
CA ILE A 367 7.12 -17.44 -1.35
C ILE A 367 8.54 -17.18 -1.84
N ASP A 368 8.77 -17.24 -3.16
CA ASP A 368 10.11 -17.20 -3.75
C ASP A 368 10.71 -15.79 -3.79
N GLU A 369 9.87 -14.74 -4.00
CA GLU A 369 10.37 -13.41 -4.31
C GLU A 369 10.04 -12.34 -3.27
N PHE A 370 8.98 -12.53 -2.45
CA PHE A 370 8.43 -11.46 -1.60
C PHE A 370 8.43 -11.80 -0.11
N SER A 371 9.28 -12.71 0.38
CA SER A 371 9.37 -12.99 1.82
C SER A 371 9.94 -11.79 2.57
N TRP A 372 9.36 -11.48 3.73
CA TRP A 372 9.86 -10.39 4.59
C TRP A 372 11.30 -10.59 5.06
N GLU A 373 11.76 -11.85 5.16
CA GLU A 373 13.14 -12.15 5.50
C GLU A 373 14.12 -11.66 4.42
N LYS A 374 13.81 -11.93 3.15
CA LYS A 374 14.57 -11.43 1.99
C LYS A 374 14.55 -9.89 1.94
N ILE A 375 13.39 -9.29 2.14
CA ILE A 375 13.24 -7.83 2.15
C ILE A 375 14.09 -7.19 3.27
N ALA A 376 14.17 -7.81 4.44
CA ALA A 376 15.01 -7.31 5.52
C ALA A 376 16.51 -7.43 5.19
N GLN A 377 16.94 -8.51 4.56
CA GLN A 377 18.32 -8.66 4.10
C GLN A 377 18.69 -7.58 3.08
N GLU A 378 17.86 -7.37 2.05
CA GLU A 378 18.04 -6.32 1.05
C GLU A 378 18.05 -4.92 1.70
N THR A 379 17.23 -4.70 2.74
CA THR A 379 17.21 -3.43 3.49
C THR A 379 18.53 -3.22 4.24
N VAL A 380 19.10 -4.26 4.85
CA VAL A 380 20.40 -4.18 5.54
C VAL A 380 21.54 -3.87 4.56
N GLU A 381 21.50 -4.45 3.35
CA GLU A 381 22.49 -4.09 2.30
C GLU A 381 22.40 -2.60 1.92
N VAL A 382 21.19 -2.01 1.94
CA VAL A 382 21.06 -0.56 1.73
C VAL A 382 21.61 0.24 2.92
N TYR A 383 21.45 -0.24 4.17
CA TYR A 383 22.06 0.41 5.33
C TYR A 383 23.58 0.46 5.25
N GLU A 384 24.21 -0.63 4.82
CA GLU A 384 25.67 -0.68 4.62
C GLU A 384 26.14 0.35 3.58
N LYS A 385 25.38 0.50 2.47
CA LYS A 385 25.65 1.51 1.45
C LYS A 385 25.44 2.93 1.97
N ALA A 386 24.37 3.16 2.77
CA ALA A 386 24.11 4.46 3.37
C ALA A 386 25.24 4.88 4.32
N ILE A 387 25.74 3.98 5.17
CA ILE A 387 26.88 4.21 6.05
C ILE A 387 28.13 4.55 5.22
N ALA A 388 28.39 3.83 4.13
CA ALA A 388 29.52 4.11 3.25
C ALA A 388 29.41 5.47 2.57
N THR A 389 28.21 5.87 2.14
CA THR A 389 27.94 7.19 1.55
C THR A 389 28.11 8.31 2.58
N HIS A 390 27.61 8.11 3.80
CA HIS A 390 27.71 9.07 4.90
C HIS A 390 29.14 9.38 5.28
N ASN A 391 30.04 8.40 5.26
CA ASN A 391 31.45 8.52 5.63
C ASN A 391 32.37 9.01 4.47
N SER A 392 31.83 9.26 3.28
CA SER A 392 32.60 9.67 2.10
C SER A 392 32.64 11.19 1.93
#